data_681b796d94423681547f367890058c4c
#
_entry.id   681b796d94423681547f367890058c4c
#
_cell.length_a   1.000
_cell.length_b   1.000
_cell.length_c   1.000
_cell.angle_alpha   90.00
_cell.angle_beta   90.00
_cell.angle_gamma   90.00
#
_symmetry.space_group_name_H-M   'P 1'
#
loop_
_entity.id
_entity.type
_entity.pdbx_description
1 polymer ?
#
loop_
_entity_poly.entity_id
_entity_poly.type
_entity_poly.pdbx_seq_one_letter_code
_entity_poly.pdbx_strand_id
1 'polypeptide(L)'
;MNKLGTELANAWMKKTLVDLNGFSENEIPKNRDEAYKALNLFYEELDKKTVGWKIGAVAKEVQKEEGFDGPVPGKIFKETILPSNCSIKYSEIPYSNLECEYAFEIDQDVKIDGELLNKINNFKLYTAIDITSSRYVQSSKNKFDKLVQMYLGISDHGNGGKIIIGEEIKNWHTIDINKIKIKLKINDNVTEPY
;
A
#
# COMPACT_ATOMS: atom_id res chain seq x y z
N MET A 1 19.96 8.14 1.33
CA MET A 1 18.90 7.16 1.01
C MET A 1 19.30 5.72 1.29
N ASN A 2 20.55 5.32 1.10
CA ASN A 2 20.93 3.91 1.31
C ASN A 2 20.64 3.42 2.74
N LYS A 3 21.03 4.19 3.77
CA LYS A 3 20.73 3.82 5.17
C LYS A 3 19.23 3.62 5.41
N LEU A 4 18.38 4.51 4.87
CA LEU A 4 16.93 4.41 5.06
C LEU A 4 16.36 3.12 4.46
N GLY A 5 16.73 2.78 3.22
CA GLY A 5 16.27 1.53 2.56
C GLY A 5 16.70 0.30 3.34
N THR A 6 17.98 0.21 3.75
CA THR A 6 18.50 -0.90 4.55
C THR A 6 17.80 -1.01 5.92
N GLU A 7 17.61 0.08 6.63
CA GLU A 7 16.95 0.06 7.94
C GLU A 7 15.47 -0.36 7.82
N LEU A 8 14.77 0.06 6.74
CA LEU A 8 13.41 -0.40 6.48
C LEU A 8 13.35 -1.90 6.16
N ALA A 9 14.28 -2.41 5.36
CA ALA A 9 14.37 -3.85 5.07
C ALA A 9 14.64 -4.66 6.35
N ASN A 10 15.58 -4.20 7.18
CA ASN A 10 15.84 -4.79 8.48
C ASN A 10 14.62 -4.77 9.39
N ALA A 11 13.90 -3.64 9.44
CA ALA A 11 12.68 -3.49 10.23
C ALA A 11 11.58 -4.44 9.77
N TRP A 12 11.42 -4.60 8.45
CA TRP A 12 10.49 -5.58 7.87
C TRP A 12 10.83 -7.01 8.32
N MET A 13 12.09 -7.42 8.15
CA MET A 13 12.54 -8.78 8.48
C MET A 13 12.45 -9.09 9.98
N LYS A 14 12.83 -8.12 10.82
CA LYS A 14 12.89 -8.29 12.28
C LYS A 14 11.59 -7.92 13.00
N LYS A 15 10.59 -7.41 12.28
CA LYS A 15 9.33 -6.89 12.84
C LYS A 15 9.58 -5.80 13.89
N THR A 16 10.51 -4.90 13.60
CA THR A 16 10.87 -3.74 14.43
C THR A 16 10.46 -2.43 13.76
N LEU A 17 10.74 -1.31 14.39
CA LEU A 17 10.46 0.02 13.87
C LEU A 17 11.76 0.80 13.66
N VAL A 18 11.73 1.69 12.68
CA VAL A 18 12.81 2.64 12.37
C VAL A 18 12.55 3.95 13.12
N ASP A 19 13.48 4.37 13.96
CA ASP A 19 13.45 5.67 14.61
C ASP A 19 14.24 6.69 13.78
N LEU A 20 13.52 7.65 13.19
CA LEU A 20 14.09 8.69 12.35
C LEU A 20 14.92 9.73 13.12
N ASN A 21 14.90 9.74 14.46
CA ASN A 21 15.77 10.61 15.26
C ASN A 21 17.26 10.30 15.08
N GLY A 22 17.60 9.09 14.66
CA GLY A 22 18.97 8.67 14.34
C GLY A 22 19.40 8.95 12.89
N PHE A 23 18.61 9.73 12.11
CA PHE A 23 18.91 10.06 10.72
C PHE A 23 19.29 11.53 10.58
N SER A 24 20.28 11.81 9.73
CA SER A 24 20.61 13.16 9.30
C SER A 24 19.61 13.65 8.23
N GLU A 25 19.51 14.96 8.05
CA GLU A 25 18.63 15.55 7.04
C GLU A 25 18.87 15.02 5.60
N ASN A 26 20.10 14.62 5.28
CA ASN A 26 20.45 14.07 3.97
C ASN A 26 20.04 12.60 3.80
N GLU A 27 19.59 11.96 4.86
CA GLU A 27 19.11 10.58 4.86
C GLU A 27 17.57 10.52 4.81
N ILE A 28 16.90 11.67 4.92
CA ILE A 28 15.44 11.82 4.79
C ILE A 28 15.12 12.26 3.37
N PRO A 29 14.20 11.56 2.66
CA PRO A 29 13.85 11.89 1.28
C PRO A 29 13.14 13.25 1.19
N LYS A 30 13.58 14.09 0.24
CA LYS A 30 13.04 15.44 -0.02
C LYS A 30 12.18 15.50 -1.28
N ASN A 31 12.13 14.42 -2.02
CA ASN A 31 11.36 14.26 -3.25
C ASN A 31 11.10 12.79 -3.56
N ARG A 32 10.26 12.53 -4.57
CA ARG A 32 9.92 11.15 -4.98
C ARG A 32 11.12 10.34 -5.44
N ASP A 33 12.06 10.95 -6.17
CA ASP A 33 13.22 10.22 -6.68
C ASP A 33 14.09 9.68 -5.54
N GLU A 34 14.26 10.48 -4.48
CA GLU A 34 14.98 10.04 -3.29
C GLU A 34 14.20 8.96 -2.52
N ALA A 35 12.88 9.11 -2.42
CA ALA A 35 12.03 8.10 -1.81
C ALA A 35 12.10 6.76 -2.57
N TYR A 36 12.04 6.80 -3.90
CA TYR A 36 12.17 5.60 -4.72
C TYR A 36 13.58 4.97 -4.66
N LYS A 37 14.64 5.77 -4.49
CA LYS A 37 15.99 5.22 -4.26
C LYS A 37 16.05 4.39 -2.97
N ALA A 38 15.45 4.88 -1.89
CA ALA A 38 15.37 4.13 -0.64
C ALA A 38 14.49 2.87 -0.81
N LEU A 39 13.35 3.00 -1.48
CA LEU A 39 12.43 1.90 -1.77
C LEU A 39 13.06 0.80 -2.62
N ASN A 40 13.82 1.17 -3.65
CA ASN A 40 14.49 0.18 -4.50
C ASN A 40 15.49 -0.65 -3.70
N LEU A 41 16.30 -0.01 -2.86
CA LEU A 41 17.22 -0.73 -1.98
C LEU A 41 16.48 -1.62 -0.97
N PHE A 42 15.37 -1.13 -0.40
CA PHE A 42 14.50 -1.94 0.45
C PHE A 42 14.05 -3.22 -0.29
N TYR A 43 13.64 -3.11 -1.56
CA TYR A 43 13.22 -4.27 -2.34
C TYR A 43 14.37 -5.22 -2.69
N GLU A 44 15.55 -4.67 -3.00
CA GLU A 44 16.76 -5.45 -3.30
C GLU A 44 17.19 -6.28 -2.08
N GLU A 45 17.20 -5.68 -0.90
CA GLU A 45 17.61 -6.38 0.33
C GLU A 45 16.58 -7.40 0.83
N LEU A 46 15.30 -7.20 0.54
CA LEU A 46 14.28 -8.19 0.90
C LEU A 46 14.29 -9.41 0.00
N ASP A 47 14.67 -9.26 -1.27
CA ASP A 47 14.66 -10.32 -2.30
C ASP A 47 13.36 -11.15 -2.31
N LYS A 48 12.20 -10.47 -2.22
CA LYS A 48 10.88 -11.11 -2.12
C LYS A 48 10.21 -11.24 -3.48
N LYS A 49 9.52 -12.37 -3.68
CA LYS A 49 8.74 -12.58 -4.90
C LYS A 49 7.56 -11.61 -4.96
N THR A 50 7.63 -10.64 -5.87
CA THR A 50 6.51 -9.75 -6.21
C THR A 50 5.46 -10.52 -7.00
N VAL A 51 4.20 -10.36 -6.62
CA VAL A 51 3.04 -10.99 -7.28
C VAL A 51 1.97 -9.97 -7.69
N GLY A 52 2.17 -8.71 -7.38
CA GLY A 52 1.24 -7.63 -7.74
C GLY A 52 1.69 -6.28 -7.22
N TRP A 53 0.79 -5.30 -7.34
CA TRP A 53 0.99 -3.93 -6.92
C TRP A 53 -0.25 -3.40 -6.21
N LYS A 54 -0.05 -2.62 -5.17
CA LYS A 54 -1.06 -1.74 -4.58
C LYS A 54 -0.77 -0.30 -5.02
N ILE A 55 -1.80 0.53 -5.07
CA ILE A 55 -1.67 1.95 -5.41
C ILE A 55 -2.59 2.74 -4.48
N GLY A 56 -1.99 3.42 -3.50
CA GLY A 56 -2.71 4.32 -2.61
C GLY A 56 -2.78 5.75 -3.15
N ALA A 57 -3.61 6.59 -2.53
CA ALA A 57 -3.78 8.01 -2.83
C ALA A 57 -4.08 8.29 -4.33
N VAL A 58 -4.96 7.49 -4.94
CA VAL A 58 -5.34 7.64 -6.35
C VAL A 58 -6.28 8.82 -6.56
N ALA A 59 -7.23 9.04 -5.63
CA ALA A 59 -8.21 10.12 -5.72
C ALA A 59 -7.55 11.49 -5.53
N LYS A 60 -7.91 12.45 -6.40
CA LYS A 60 -7.36 13.82 -6.36
C LYS A 60 -7.73 14.56 -5.08
N GLU A 61 -8.90 14.29 -4.55
CA GLU A 61 -9.38 14.83 -3.29
C GLU A 61 -8.47 14.40 -2.14
N VAL A 62 -8.16 13.10 -2.05
CA VAL A 62 -7.24 12.54 -1.05
C VAL A 62 -5.85 13.15 -1.19
N GLN A 63 -5.32 13.25 -2.42
CA GLN A 63 -4.02 13.89 -2.66
C GLN A 63 -3.99 15.33 -2.14
N LYS A 64 -5.06 16.09 -2.38
CA LYS A 64 -5.18 17.48 -1.93
C LYS A 64 -5.30 17.60 -0.40
N GLU A 65 -6.13 16.78 0.22
CA GLU A 65 -6.35 16.80 1.68
C GLU A 65 -5.10 16.36 2.45
N GLU A 66 -4.42 15.33 1.96
CA GLU A 66 -3.21 14.80 2.57
C GLU A 66 -1.94 15.57 2.19
N GLY A 67 -2.01 16.48 1.23
CA GLY A 67 -0.86 17.22 0.72
C GLY A 67 0.09 16.35 -0.12
N PHE A 68 -0.45 15.33 -0.80
CA PHE A 68 0.33 14.43 -1.64
C PHE A 68 0.44 14.97 -3.07
N ASP A 69 1.56 14.72 -3.70
CA ASP A 69 1.84 15.15 -5.08
C ASP A 69 1.48 14.10 -6.15
N GLY A 70 0.86 12.99 -5.74
CA GLY A 70 0.41 11.92 -6.63
C GLY A 70 0.20 10.57 -5.93
N PRO A 71 -0.11 9.51 -6.69
CA PRO A 71 -0.32 8.16 -6.15
C PRO A 71 0.93 7.59 -5.49
N VAL A 72 0.72 6.65 -4.57
CA VAL A 72 1.77 5.95 -3.81
C VAL A 72 1.70 4.46 -4.12
N PRO A 73 2.59 3.93 -4.99
CA PRO A 73 2.64 2.51 -5.31
C PRO A 73 3.42 1.71 -4.28
N GLY A 74 3.05 0.43 -4.13
CA GLY A 74 3.80 -0.56 -3.36
C GLY A 74 3.70 -1.94 -4.01
N LYS A 75 4.75 -2.76 -3.91
CA LYS A 75 4.72 -4.15 -4.39
C LYS A 75 3.87 -5.01 -3.45
N ILE A 76 3.18 -5.99 -3.97
CA ILE A 76 2.54 -7.04 -3.19
C ILE A 76 3.45 -8.28 -3.24
N PHE A 77 3.90 -8.72 -2.08
CA PHE A 77 4.67 -9.95 -1.97
C PHE A 77 3.74 -11.15 -1.73
N LYS A 78 4.12 -12.33 -2.22
CA LYS A 78 3.29 -13.53 -2.10
C LYS A 78 2.86 -13.81 -0.66
N GLU A 79 3.75 -13.65 0.30
CA GLU A 79 3.52 -13.90 1.72
C GLU A 79 2.70 -12.83 2.43
N THR A 80 2.39 -11.72 1.76
CA THR A 80 1.53 -10.66 2.31
C THR A 80 0.07 -10.84 1.92
N ILE A 81 -0.24 -11.74 0.98
CA ILE A 81 -1.61 -12.07 0.61
C ILE A 81 -2.15 -13.10 1.61
N LEU A 82 -3.27 -12.77 2.21
CA LEU A 82 -3.96 -13.60 3.18
C LEU A 82 -5.33 -14.01 2.67
N PRO A 83 -5.81 -15.21 3.04
CA PRO A 83 -7.18 -15.62 2.71
C PRO A 83 -8.21 -14.84 3.57
N SER A 84 -9.45 -14.78 3.10
CA SER A 84 -10.59 -14.39 3.93
C SER A 84 -10.65 -15.26 5.20
N ASN A 85 -11.23 -14.73 6.27
CA ASN A 85 -11.34 -15.40 7.57
C ASN A 85 -9.99 -15.73 8.24
N CYS A 86 -8.96 -14.93 7.98
CA CYS A 86 -7.68 -15.04 8.69
C CYS A 86 -7.70 -14.30 10.03
N SER A 87 -6.72 -14.61 10.86
CA SER A 87 -6.40 -13.87 12.09
C SER A 87 -4.97 -13.33 11.99
N ILE A 88 -4.79 -12.08 12.34
CA ILE A 88 -3.50 -11.40 12.28
C ILE A 88 -3.16 -10.87 13.67
N LYS A 89 -1.94 -11.11 14.11
CA LYS A 89 -1.45 -10.51 15.35
C LYS A 89 -1.17 -9.03 15.12
N TYR A 90 -1.69 -8.16 15.98
CA TYR A 90 -1.45 -6.72 15.87
C TYR A 90 0.04 -6.36 15.83
N SER A 91 0.89 -7.10 16.53
CA SER A 91 2.34 -6.93 16.49
C SER A 91 2.98 -7.14 15.09
N GLU A 92 2.26 -7.77 14.16
CA GLU A 92 2.73 -7.98 12.79
C GLU A 92 2.38 -6.83 11.84
N ILE A 93 1.47 -5.95 12.27
CA ILE A 93 0.93 -4.83 11.49
C ILE A 93 0.89 -3.55 12.33
N PRO A 94 2.04 -3.07 12.84
CA PRO A 94 2.08 -1.87 13.68
C PRO A 94 1.54 -0.66 12.91
N TYR A 95 0.83 0.22 13.63
CA TYR A 95 0.23 1.45 13.08
C TYR A 95 -0.60 1.22 11.81
N SER A 96 -1.42 0.17 11.84
CA SER A 96 -2.24 -0.25 10.70
C SER A 96 -3.51 0.56 10.55
N ASN A 97 -3.90 0.77 9.28
CA ASN A 97 -5.25 1.15 8.88
C ASN A 97 -5.84 0.05 8.00
N LEU A 98 -7.18 -0.01 7.94
CA LEU A 98 -7.92 -0.91 7.06
C LEU A 98 -8.52 -0.08 5.94
N GLU A 99 -8.22 -0.45 4.70
CA GLU A 99 -8.71 0.21 3.50
C GLU A 99 -9.54 -0.79 2.69
N CYS A 100 -10.79 -0.42 2.36
CA CYS A 100 -11.64 -1.22 1.48
C CYS A 100 -11.22 -0.98 0.04
N GLU A 101 -10.87 -2.04 -0.68
CA GLU A 101 -10.25 -1.97 -1.98
C GLU A 101 -10.88 -2.94 -2.99
N TYR A 102 -10.57 -2.72 -4.24
CA TYR A 102 -10.76 -3.68 -5.33
C TYR A 102 -9.40 -4.26 -5.74
N ALA A 103 -9.37 -5.55 -6.02
CA ALA A 103 -8.19 -6.21 -6.57
C ALA A 103 -8.50 -6.82 -7.94
N PHE A 104 -7.72 -6.44 -8.95
CA PHE A 104 -7.75 -7.09 -10.26
C PHE A 104 -6.74 -8.23 -10.31
N GLU A 105 -7.20 -9.42 -10.71
CA GLU A 105 -6.32 -10.52 -11.09
C GLU A 105 -6.03 -10.42 -12.58
N ILE A 106 -4.73 -10.25 -12.90
CA ILE A 106 -4.23 -10.16 -14.27
C ILE A 106 -3.52 -11.49 -14.56
N ASP A 107 -4.13 -12.33 -15.38
CA ASP A 107 -3.67 -13.68 -15.68
C ASP A 107 -2.84 -13.79 -16.98
N GLN A 108 -2.56 -12.66 -17.62
CA GLN A 108 -1.80 -12.57 -18.87
C GLN A 108 -0.89 -11.33 -18.89
N ASP A 109 0.15 -11.38 -19.68
CA ASP A 109 0.99 -10.23 -19.91
C ASP A 109 0.21 -9.11 -20.61
N VAL A 110 0.26 -7.92 -20.04
CA VAL A 110 -0.39 -6.72 -20.55
C VAL A 110 0.66 -5.74 -21.03
N LYS A 111 0.59 -5.41 -22.32
CA LYS A 111 1.39 -4.31 -22.87
C LYS A 111 0.71 -2.98 -22.54
N ILE A 112 1.51 -2.00 -22.11
CA ILE A 112 1.05 -0.61 -21.94
C ILE A 112 0.97 0.02 -23.32
N ASP A 113 -0.08 -0.35 -24.05
CA ASP A 113 -0.47 0.24 -25.32
C ASP A 113 -1.95 0.68 -25.21
N GLY A 114 -2.47 1.36 -26.21
CA GLY A 114 -3.86 1.84 -26.20
C GLY A 114 -4.93 0.74 -26.10
N GLU A 115 -4.54 -0.54 -26.08
CA GLU A 115 -5.45 -1.67 -25.93
C GLU A 115 -5.71 -2.09 -24.48
N LEU A 116 -4.96 -1.56 -23.50
CA LEU A 116 -5.10 -1.95 -22.10
C LEU A 116 -6.56 -1.81 -21.61
N LEU A 117 -7.21 -0.68 -21.92
CA LEU A 117 -8.60 -0.45 -21.51
C LEU A 117 -9.57 -1.44 -22.15
N ASN A 118 -9.28 -1.94 -23.35
CA ASN A 118 -10.11 -2.96 -24.01
C ASN A 118 -9.93 -4.34 -23.38
N LYS A 119 -8.78 -4.59 -22.75
CA LYS A 119 -8.46 -5.88 -22.12
C LYS A 119 -8.90 -5.96 -20.67
N ILE A 120 -9.13 -4.82 -20.00
CA ILE A 120 -9.48 -4.79 -18.59
C ILE A 120 -10.74 -5.59 -18.26
N ASN A 121 -11.69 -5.67 -19.18
CA ASN A 121 -12.92 -6.46 -19.02
C ASN A 121 -12.70 -7.97 -18.95
N ASN A 122 -11.50 -8.45 -19.32
CA ASN A 122 -11.12 -9.85 -19.23
C ASN A 122 -10.49 -10.21 -17.88
N PHE A 123 -10.17 -9.23 -17.05
CA PHE A 123 -9.59 -9.46 -15.74
C PHE A 123 -10.68 -9.82 -14.74
N LYS A 124 -10.33 -10.62 -13.75
CA LYS A 124 -11.21 -10.88 -12.62
C LYS A 124 -11.10 -9.74 -11.62
N LEU A 125 -12.22 -9.38 -11.05
CA LEU A 125 -12.31 -8.36 -10.00
C LEU A 125 -12.72 -9.02 -8.69
N TYR A 126 -12.03 -8.65 -7.61
CA TYR A 126 -12.29 -9.13 -6.26
C TYR A 126 -12.53 -7.95 -5.32
N THR A 127 -13.30 -8.18 -4.26
CA THR A 127 -13.23 -7.32 -3.09
C THR A 127 -11.90 -7.57 -2.36
N ALA A 128 -11.35 -6.55 -1.74
CA ALA A 128 -10.12 -6.69 -0.96
C ALA A 128 -10.12 -5.77 0.26
N ILE A 129 -9.30 -6.11 1.23
CA ILE A 129 -8.92 -5.23 2.33
C ILE A 129 -7.39 -5.07 2.28
N ASP A 130 -6.95 -3.84 2.07
CA ASP A 130 -5.54 -3.50 2.28
C ASP A 130 -5.35 -3.13 3.76
N ILE A 131 -4.44 -3.82 4.40
CA ILE A 131 -4.03 -3.55 5.77
C ILE A 131 -2.69 -2.84 5.68
N THR A 132 -2.72 -1.51 5.71
CA THR A 132 -1.50 -0.72 5.72
C THR A 132 -0.77 -0.88 7.04
N SER A 133 0.56 -0.73 7.03
CA SER A 133 1.39 -0.83 8.24
C SER A 133 2.63 0.01 8.06
N SER A 134 2.88 0.94 8.96
CA SER A 134 4.07 1.78 8.94
C SER A 134 5.18 1.19 9.79
N ARG A 135 6.39 1.17 9.23
CA ARG A 135 7.60 0.70 9.95
C ARG A 135 8.38 1.82 10.64
N TYR A 136 7.78 3.00 10.77
CA TYR A 136 8.40 4.09 11.51
C TYR A 136 7.86 4.24 12.91
N VAL A 137 8.71 4.67 13.85
CA VAL A 137 8.27 5.22 15.12
C VAL A 137 7.49 6.50 14.83
N GLN A 138 6.18 6.52 15.11
CA GLN A 138 5.29 7.61 14.70
C GLN A 138 5.71 8.97 15.26
N SER A 139 6.18 9.03 16.52
CA SER A 139 6.67 10.29 17.12
C SER A 139 7.87 10.88 16.38
N SER A 140 8.70 10.05 15.73
CA SER A 140 9.81 10.52 14.92
C SER A 140 9.38 10.92 13.49
N LYS A 141 8.41 10.20 12.91
CA LYS A 141 7.85 10.50 11.58
C LYS A 141 7.01 11.79 11.60
N ASN A 142 6.20 11.98 12.63
CA ASN A 142 5.28 13.12 12.73
C ASN A 142 5.96 14.49 12.95
N LYS A 143 7.29 14.52 13.08
CA LYS A 143 8.07 15.77 13.10
C LYS A 143 8.20 16.42 11.71
N PHE A 144 7.98 15.66 10.66
CA PHE A 144 8.08 16.12 9.28
C PHE A 144 6.72 16.64 8.78
N ASP A 145 6.75 17.52 7.79
CA ASP A 145 5.54 17.95 7.11
C ASP A 145 4.89 16.79 6.34
N LYS A 146 3.63 16.96 5.93
CA LYS A 146 2.85 15.91 5.27
C LYS A 146 3.48 15.39 3.99
N LEU A 147 4.12 16.27 3.20
CA LEU A 147 4.77 15.88 1.96
C LEU A 147 5.98 14.97 2.21
N VAL A 148 6.82 15.32 3.18
CA VAL A 148 7.95 14.46 3.59
C VAL A 148 7.44 13.16 4.21
N GLN A 149 6.36 13.19 4.99
CA GLN A 149 5.72 11.97 5.51
C GLN A 149 5.24 11.05 4.38
N MET A 150 4.74 11.61 3.27
CA MET A 150 4.40 10.83 2.07
C MET A 150 5.65 10.20 1.44
N TYR A 151 6.75 10.95 1.29
CA TYR A 151 8.01 10.40 0.76
C TYR A 151 8.58 9.28 1.64
N LEU A 152 8.47 9.43 2.96
CA LEU A 152 8.76 8.36 3.90
C LEU A 152 7.84 7.15 3.71
N GLY A 153 6.53 7.39 3.47
CA GLY A 153 5.57 6.32 3.15
C GLY A 153 5.92 5.59 1.84
N ILE A 154 6.34 6.31 0.80
CA ILE A 154 6.85 5.71 -0.44
C ILE A 154 8.07 4.83 -0.14
N SER A 155 9.05 5.37 0.61
CA SER A 155 10.26 4.63 1.00
C SER A 155 9.93 3.37 1.79
N ASP A 156 8.85 3.41 2.56
CA ASP A 156 8.30 2.31 3.35
C ASP A 156 7.26 1.49 2.57
N HIS A 157 7.53 1.23 1.29
CA HIS A 157 6.74 0.31 0.50
C HIS A 157 5.24 0.75 0.37
N GLY A 158 4.97 2.05 0.31
CA GLY A 158 3.61 2.58 0.34
C GLY A 158 2.86 2.24 1.63
N ASN A 159 3.56 2.16 2.76
CA ASN A 159 3.06 1.60 4.02
C ASN A 159 2.43 0.20 3.86
N GLY A 160 2.91 -0.60 2.93
CA GLY A 160 2.35 -1.93 2.65
C GLY A 160 2.48 -2.85 3.86
N GLY A 161 1.41 -3.53 4.20
CA GLY A 161 1.34 -4.51 5.28
C GLY A 161 0.84 -5.86 4.77
N LYS A 162 -0.47 -6.08 4.79
CA LYS A 162 -1.11 -7.33 4.33
C LYS A 162 -2.28 -7.00 3.41
N ILE A 163 -2.61 -7.91 2.51
CA ILE A 163 -3.81 -7.81 1.67
C ILE A 163 -4.66 -9.06 1.88
N ILE A 164 -5.93 -8.87 2.17
CA ILE A 164 -6.92 -9.94 2.24
C ILE A 164 -7.73 -9.88 0.95
N ILE A 165 -7.69 -10.94 0.17
CA ILE A 165 -8.50 -11.08 -1.03
C ILE A 165 -9.83 -11.73 -0.63
N GLY A 166 -10.92 -11.05 -0.96
CA GLY A 166 -12.29 -11.49 -0.70
C GLY A 166 -12.90 -12.27 -1.87
N GLU A 167 -14.19 -12.10 -2.05
CA GLU A 167 -14.93 -12.81 -3.11
C GLU A 167 -14.78 -12.15 -4.47
N GLU A 168 -14.81 -12.97 -5.52
CA GLU A 168 -14.86 -12.49 -6.91
C GLU A 168 -16.20 -11.79 -7.21
N ILE A 169 -16.12 -10.61 -7.77
CA ILE A 169 -17.28 -9.87 -8.30
C ILE A 169 -17.52 -10.34 -9.72
N LYS A 170 -18.37 -11.36 -9.87
CA LYS A 170 -18.67 -11.94 -11.17
C LYS A 170 -19.40 -10.93 -12.08
N ASN A 171 -19.06 -10.96 -13.38
CA ASN A 171 -19.65 -10.07 -14.38
C ASN A 171 -19.53 -8.56 -14.01
N TRP A 172 -18.46 -8.19 -13.31
CA TRP A 172 -18.24 -6.83 -12.83
C TRP A 172 -18.31 -5.76 -13.94
N HIS A 173 -17.94 -6.11 -15.19
CA HIS A 173 -18.02 -5.23 -16.38
C HIS A 173 -19.45 -4.84 -16.76
N THR A 174 -20.47 -5.50 -16.22
CA THR A 174 -21.89 -5.15 -16.40
C THR A 174 -22.43 -4.27 -15.27
N ILE A 175 -21.63 -4.03 -14.25
CA ILE A 175 -21.98 -3.26 -13.06
C ILE A 175 -21.38 -1.85 -13.20
N ASP A 176 -22.16 -0.82 -12.90
CA ASP A 176 -21.63 0.54 -12.75
C ASP A 176 -20.88 0.63 -11.41
N ILE A 177 -19.56 0.48 -11.45
CA ILE A 177 -18.73 0.48 -10.26
C ILE A 177 -18.81 1.79 -9.46
N ASN A 178 -19.19 2.91 -10.10
CA ASN A 178 -19.37 4.18 -9.40
C ASN A 178 -20.64 4.21 -8.52
N LYS A 179 -21.54 3.23 -8.68
CA LYS A 179 -22.76 3.10 -7.88
C LYS A 179 -22.69 2.03 -6.82
N ILE A 180 -21.56 1.32 -6.72
CA ILE A 180 -21.37 0.32 -5.67
C ILE A 180 -21.27 1.05 -4.33
N LYS A 181 -22.07 0.58 -3.37
CA LYS A 181 -22.00 1.08 -2.01
C LYS A 181 -21.23 0.10 -1.13
N ILE A 182 -20.26 0.60 -0.41
CA ILE A 182 -19.43 -0.19 0.49
C ILE A 182 -19.91 0.03 1.93
N LYS A 183 -20.10 -1.07 2.66
CA LYS A 183 -20.35 -1.06 4.10
C LYS A 183 -19.25 -1.81 4.80
N LEU A 184 -18.63 -1.19 5.78
CA LEU A 184 -17.65 -1.84 6.65
C LEU A 184 -18.32 -2.17 8.00
N LYS A 185 -18.21 -3.43 8.42
CA LYS A 185 -18.63 -3.85 9.75
C LYS A 185 -17.37 -4.14 10.59
N ILE A 186 -17.26 -3.43 11.72
CA ILE A 186 -16.21 -3.67 12.72
C ILE A 186 -16.89 -4.04 14.04
N ASN A 187 -16.75 -5.28 14.46
CA ASN A 187 -17.52 -5.85 15.57
C ASN A 187 -19.03 -5.70 15.29
N ASP A 188 -19.76 -4.99 16.16
CA ASP A 188 -21.19 -4.74 16.00
C ASP A 188 -21.51 -3.40 15.32
N ASN A 189 -20.48 -2.59 15.03
CA ASN A 189 -20.66 -1.29 14.38
C ASN A 189 -20.60 -1.44 12.87
N VAL A 190 -21.60 -0.91 12.18
CA VAL A 190 -21.67 -0.86 10.71
C VAL A 190 -21.53 0.58 10.27
N THR A 191 -20.62 0.85 9.35
CA THR A 191 -20.51 2.19 8.74
C THR A 191 -21.70 2.46 7.83
N GLU A 192 -22.08 3.75 7.68
CA GLU A 192 -22.95 4.14 6.58
C GLU A 192 -22.26 3.84 5.24
N PRO A 193 -23.04 3.50 4.19
CA PRO A 193 -22.46 3.23 2.87
C PRO A 193 -21.85 4.50 2.27
N TYR A 194 -20.67 4.36 1.76
CA TYR A 194 -19.99 5.35 0.92
C TYR A 194 -20.29 5.12 -0.56
#